data_ab42faf328e74e31cabc64ed07d12d39
#
_entry.id   ab42faf328e74e31cabc64ed07d12d39
#
_cell.length_a   1.000
_cell.length_b   1.000
_cell.length_c   1.000
_cell.angle_alpha   90.00
_cell.angle_beta   90.00
_cell.angle_gamma   90.00
#
_symmetry.space_group_name_H-M   'P 1'
#
loop_
_entity.id
_entity.type
_entity.pdbx_description
1 polymer ?
#
loop_
_entity_poly.entity_id
_entity_poly.type
_entity_poly.pdbx_seq_one_letter_code
_entity_poly.pdbx_strand_id
1 'polypeptide(L)'
;MWEKERKVCNMQVVLENEALKVTINSFGAELASIRGKETDTEYLWNADAKFWKRSAPVLFPFVGSLKNKEYHYEGKAYPMGQHGFARDMEFAVDVQTATEAWFSLRSNEETKAKYPFEFILKVGYELEGKDLKVIWQVENPDTKTLYFSIGGHPAFMCPVDGKGKQSEYYFKFDTDKDLT
;
A
#
# COMPACT_ATOMS: atom_id res chain seq x y z
N MET A 1 33.26 5.50 12.91
CA MET A 1 32.37 5.48 11.74
C MET A 1 30.99 5.22 12.32
N TRP A 2 30.18 6.28 12.47
CA TRP A 2 28.88 6.21 13.13
C TRP A 2 27.84 6.01 12.05
N GLU A 3 27.34 4.77 11.87
CA GLU A 3 26.08 4.54 11.17
C GLU A 3 24.98 5.15 12.03
N LYS A 4 24.48 6.32 11.61
CA LYS A 4 23.21 6.83 12.11
C LYS A 4 22.13 5.87 11.60
N GLU A 5 21.65 4.97 12.45
CA GLU A 5 20.35 4.36 12.27
C GLU A 5 19.34 5.48 12.01
N ARG A 6 18.90 5.60 10.76
CA ARG A 6 17.74 6.45 10.44
C ARG A 6 16.55 5.83 11.19
N LYS A 7 16.17 6.44 12.31
CA LYS A 7 14.88 6.16 12.90
C LYS A 7 13.82 6.36 11.82
N VAL A 8 13.27 5.26 11.31
CA VAL A 8 12.07 5.28 10.48
C VAL A 8 10.99 5.87 11.38
N CYS A 9 10.60 7.09 11.12
CA CYS A 9 9.55 7.77 11.88
C CYS A 9 8.23 7.29 11.28
N ASN A 10 7.82 6.06 11.61
CA ASN A 10 6.54 5.50 11.18
C ASN A 10 5.43 6.32 11.85
N MET A 11 4.91 7.31 11.12
CA MET A 11 3.78 8.12 11.57
C MET A 11 2.48 7.39 11.24
N GLN A 12 1.56 7.37 12.20
CA GLN A 12 0.21 6.87 11.97
C GLN A 12 -0.72 8.04 11.68
N VAL A 13 -1.45 7.94 10.58
CA VAL A 13 -2.53 8.84 10.20
C VAL A 13 -3.86 8.13 10.46
N VAL A 14 -4.77 8.82 11.12
CA VAL A 14 -6.10 8.30 11.44
C VAL A 14 -7.14 9.11 10.69
N LEU A 15 -8.00 8.42 9.94
CA LEU A 15 -9.22 8.96 9.37
C LEU A 15 -10.40 8.43 10.15
N GLU A 16 -11.38 9.27 10.39
CA GLU A 16 -12.56 8.88 11.17
C GLU A 16 -13.79 9.66 10.72
N ASN A 17 -14.88 8.93 10.54
CA ASN A 17 -16.21 9.48 10.37
C ASN A 17 -17.20 8.79 11.33
N GLU A 18 -18.49 8.91 11.13
CA GLU A 18 -19.49 8.29 12.00
C GLU A 18 -19.50 6.76 11.91
N ALA A 19 -19.13 6.16 10.77
CA ALA A 19 -19.22 4.74 10.51
C ALA A 19 -17.90 3.99 10.72
N LEU A 20 -16.77 4.59 10.31
CA LEU A 20 -15.47 3.94 10.25
C LEU A 20 -14.38 4.75 10.96
N LYS A 21 -13.42 4.01 11.52
CA LYS A 21 -12.11 4.52 11.92
C LYS A 21 -11.03 3.74 11.18
N VAL A 22 -10.17 4.45 10.46
CA VAL A 22 -9.14 3.88 9.59
C VAL A 22 -7.79 4.39 10.03
N THR A 23 -6.81 3.50 10.11
CA THR A 23 -5.42 3.85 10.46
C THR A 23 -4.51 3.50 9.28
N ILE A 24 -3.65 4.43 8.89
CA ILE A 24 -2.66 4.28 7.84
C ILE A 24 -1.27 4.57 8.40
N ASN A 25 -0.30 3.72 8.11
CA ASN A 25 1.11 3.96 8.41
C ASN A 25 1.76 4.76 7.27
N SER A 26 2.55 5.78 7.57
CA SER A 26 3.32 6.50 6.56
C SER A 26 4.38 5.62 5.90
N PHE A 27 4.91 4.63 6.64
CA PHE A 27 5.79 3.61 6.07
C PHE A 27 5.01 2.68 5.13
N GLY A 28 5.32 2.73 3.84
CA GLY A 28 4.62 2.03 2.78
C GLY A 28 3.29 2.66 2.38
N ALA A 29 2.88 3.78 2.99
CA ALA A 29 1.52 4.32 2.93
C ALA A 29 0.50 3.19 3.17
N GLU A 30 0.82 2.26 4.09
CA GLU A 30 0.12 0.99 4.26
C GLU A 30 -1.08 1.13 5.18
N LEU A 31 -2.26 0.72 4.69
CA LEU A 31 -3.47 0.62 5.50
C LEU A 31 -3.26 -0.42 6.60
N ALA A 32 -3.46 -0.01 7.86
CA ALA A 32 -3.14 -0.81 9.05
C ALA A 32 -4.37 -1.26 9.85
N SER A 33 -5.51 -0.56 9.72
CA SER A 33 -6.77 -0.91 10.41
C SER A 33 -7.95 -0.33 9.66
N ILE A 34 -9.04 -1.08 9.61
CA ILE A 34 -10.38 -0.63 9.22
C ILE A 34 -11.35 -1.11 10.29
N ARG A 35 -11.79 -0.21 11.15
CA ARG A 35 -12.67 -0.54 12.26
C ARG A 35 -14.06 0.05 12.08
N GLY A 36 -15.09 -0.79 12.10
CA GLY A 36 -16.48 -0.37 12.12
C GLY A 36 -16.87 0.12 13.52
N LYS A 37 -17.37 1.36 13.63
CA LYS A 37 -17.66 1.98 14.93
C LYS A 37 -18.92 1.44 15.61
N GLU A 38 -19.91 1.03 14.84
CA GLU A 38 -21.18 0.49 15.35
C GLU A 38 -21.00 -0.80 16.15
N THR A 39 -20.12 -1.69 15.67
CA THR A 39 -19.92 -3.03 16.24
C THR A 39 -18.53 -3.23 16.84
N ASP A 40 -17.67 -2.20 16.79
CA ASP A 40 -16.25 -2.24 17.17
C ASP A 40 -15.44 -3.33 16.43
N THR A 41 -15.87 -3.67 15.21
CA THR A 41 -15.34 -4.78 14.41
C THR A 41 -14.10 -4.34 13.62
N GLU A 42 -12.98 -5.07 13.77
CA GLU A 42 -11.82 -4.94 12.91
C GLU A 42 -11.98 -5.80 11.65
N TYR A 43 -11.92 -5.17 10.47
CA TYR A 43 -12.07 -5.86 9.20
C TYR A 43 -10.73 -6.24 8.56
N LEU A 44 -9.68 -5.46 8.81
CA LEU A 44 -8.37 -5.69 8.21
C LEU A 44 -7.57 -6.72 9.01
N TRP A 45 -6.74 -7.51 8.34
CA TRP A 45 -5.77 -8.40 8.97
C TRP A 45 -4.79 -7.60 9.85
N ASN A 46 -4.54 -8.07 11.04
CA ASN A 46 -3.78 -7.39 12.10
C ASN A 46 -2.26 -7.48 11.96
N ALA A 47 -1.76 -7.92 10.80
CA ALA A 47 -0.33 -8.08 10.53
C ALA A 47 0.42 -8.99 11.53
N ASP A 48 -0.23 -10.06 12.06
CA ASP A 48 0.41 -11.02 12.95
C ASP A 48 1.61 -11.65 12.26
N ALA A 49 2.82 -11.35 12.78
CA ALA A 49 4.08 -11.78 12.21
C ALA A 49 4.26 -13.32 12.17
N LYS A 50 3.48 -14.06 12.95
CA LYS A 50 3.45 -15.53 12.92
C LYS A 50 2.98 -16.08 11.58
N PHE A 51 2.11 -15.35 10.90
CA PHE A 51 1.51 -15.75 9.61
C PHE A 51 1.96 -14.82 8.49
N TRP A 52 1.65 -13.54 8.58
CA TRP A 52 2.01 -12.54 7.60
C TRP A 52 2.07 -11.14 8.24
N LYS A 53 3.27 -10.55 8.26
CA LYS A 53 3.58 -9.31 8.99
C LYS A 53 3.16 -8.00 8.30
N ARG A 54 2.28 -8.09 7.29
CA ARG A 54 1.72 -6.94 6.58
C ARG A 54 0.21 -7.01 6.59
N SER A 55 -0.45 -5.89 6.32
CA SER A 55 -1.91 -5.77 6.29
C SER A 55 -2.45 -5.46 4.89
N ALA A 56 -1.89 -4.47 4.20
CA ALA A 56 -2.36 -4.01 2.90
C ALA A 56 -1.24 -3.30 2.10
N PRO A 57 -0.12 -3.95 1.79
CA PRO A 57 1.00 -3.29 1.14
C PRO A 57 0.65 -2.81 -0.28
N VAL A 58 1.19 -1.63 -0.63
CA VAL A 58 1.17 -1.10 -2.00
C VAL A 58 2.32 -1.72 -2.78
N LEU A 59 2.00 -2.27 -3.94
CA LEU A 59 2.94 -2.98 -4.82
C LEU A 59 3.35 -2.03 -5.95
N PHE A 60 4.61 -1.57 -5.94
CA PHE A 60 5.15 -0.65 -6.95
C PHE A 60 6.69 -0.69 -6.91
N PRO A 61 7.40 -0.60 -8.04
CA PRO A 61 6.90 -0.46 -9.42
C PRO A 61 6.67 -1.80 -10.13
N PHE A 62 6.66 -2.92 -9.42
CA PHE A 62 6.37 -4.24 -9.96
C PHE A 62 5.35 -4.97 -9.08
N VAL A 63 4.47 -5.75 -9.73
CA VAL A 63 3.54 -6.67 -9.06
C VAL A 63 4.05 -8.10 -9.28
N GLY A 64 4.14 -8.90 -8.21
CA GLY A 64 4.67 -10.26 -8.26
C GLY A 64 6.19 -10.32 -8.16
N SER A 65 6.77 -11.42 -8.61
CA SER A 65 8.21 -11.69 -8.61
C SER A 65 8.75 -11.77 -10.03
N LEU A 66 9.89 -11.13 -10.24
CA LEU A 66 10.61 -11.22 -11.50
C LEU A 66 11.47 -12.48 -11.56
N LYS A 67 11.68 -13.03 -12.75
CA LYS A 67 12.63 -14.11 -12.99
C LYS A 67 14.02 -13.67 -12.54
N ASN A 68 14.71 -14.52 -11.78
CA ASN A 68 16.03 -14.25 -11.21
C ASN A 68 16.09 -13.00 -10.29
N LYS A 69 14.93 -12.42 -9.89
CA LYS A 69 14.85 -11.19 -9.09
C LYS A 69 15.53 -9.98 -9.75
N GLU A 70 15.48 -9.90 -11.07
CA GLU A 70 16.04 -8.81 -11.84
C GLU A 70 15.22 -8.51 -13.10
N TYR A 71 15.39 -7.33 -13.64
CA TYR A 71 14.89 -6.94 -14.97
C TYR A 71 15.99 -6.20 -15.74
N HIS A 72 15.83 -6.12 -17.05
CA HIS A 72 16.77 -5.45 -17.93
C HIS A 72 16.13 -4.19 -18.54
N TYR A 73 16.86 -3.09 -18.49
CA TYR A 73 16.48 -1.85 -19.14
C TYR A 73 17.72 -1.20 -19.77
N GLU A 74 17.63 -0.83 -21.04
CA GLU A 74 18.73 -0.24 -21.84
C GLU A 74 20.06 -1.04 -21.72
N GLY A 75 19.97 -2.37 -21.79
CA GLY A 75 21.13 -3.27 -21.74
C GLY A 75 21.75 -3.48 -20.34
N LYS A 76 21.20 -2.86 -19.29
CA LYS A 76 21.67 -3.00 -17.91
C LYS A 76 20.67 -3.83 -17.09
N ALA A 77 21.19 -4.74 -16.24
CA ALA A 77 20.41 -5.49 -15.28
C ALA A 77 20.21 -4.67 -13.99
N TYR A 78 18.98 -4.70 -13.47
CA TYR A 78 18.60 -4.06 -12.21
C TYR A 78 17.97 -5.06 -11.27
N PRO A 79 18.45 -5.17 -10.02
CA PRO A 79 17.85 -6.06 -9.03
C PRO A 79 16.50 -5.51 -8.58
N MET A 80 15.51 -6.41 -8.44
CA MET A 80 14.20 -6.03 -7.94
C MET A 80 13.62 -7.15 -7.07
N GLY A 81 13.24 -6.81 -5.86
CA GLY A 81 12.53 -7.69 -4.95
C GLY A 81 11.09 -7.97 -5.39
N GLN A 82 10.48 -8.97 -4.77
CA GLN A 82 9.06 -9.25 -4.95
C GLN A 82 8.22 -8.01 -4.61
N HIS A 83 7.32 -7.63 -5.50
CA HIS A 83 6.40 -6.50 -5.36
C HIS A 83 7.05 -5.11 -5.35
N GLY A 84 8.29 -4.99 -5.86
CA GLY A 84 8.99 -3.71 -5.89
C GLY A 84 9.49 -3.27 -4.51
N PHE A 85 9.50 -1.97 -4.27
CA PHE A 85 10.11 -1.38 -3.06
C PHE A 85 9.21 -0.39 -2.31
N ALA A 86 8.13 0.12 -2.92
CA ALA A 86 7.35 1.21 -2.32
C ALA A 86 6.83 0.89 -0.91
N ARG A 87 6.40 -0.36 -0.71
CA ARG A 87 5.92 -0.85 0.60
C ARG A 87 6.98 -0.82 1.71
N ASP A 88 8.26 -0.72 1.37
CA ASP A 88 9.40 -0.72 2.29
C ASP A 88 10.03 0.67 2.42
N MET A 89 9.31 1.73 2.01
CA MET A 89 9.80 3.12 2.04
C MET A 89 8.87 4.01 2.84
N GLU A 90 9.44 5.08 3.41
CA GLU A 90 8.69 6.12 4.10
C GLU A 90 8.08 7.09 3.08
N PHE A 91 6.79 7.35 3.20
CA PHE A 91 6.06 8.34 2.41
C PHE A 91 5.90 9.63 3.20
N ALA A 92 5.98 10.75 2.50
CA ALA A 92 5.57 12.04 3.06
C ALA A 92 4.04 12.09 3.17
N VAL A 93 3.54 12.69 4.25
CA VAL A 93 2.10 12.98 4.39
C VAL A 93 1.86 14.35 3.79
N ASP A 94 1.17 14.40 2.65
CA ASP A 94 0.89 15.63 1.90
C ASP A 94 -0.40 16.29 2.37
N VAL A 95 -1.43 15.49 2.67
CA VAL A 95 -2.75 15.95 3.14
C VAL A 95 -3.20 15.05 4.28
N GLN A 96 -3.81 15.65 5.28
CA GLN A 96 -4.52 14.95 6.37
C GLN A 96 -5.69 15.80 6.85
N THR A 97 -6.88 15.23 6.74
CA THR A 97 -8.13 15.76 7.33
C THR A 97 -8.77 14.67 8.20
N ALA A 98 -9.99 14.87 8.67
CA ALA A 98 -10.73 13.84 9.37
C ALA A 98 -11.08 12.63 8.48
N THR A 99 -11.29 12.85 7.18
CA THR A 99 -11.81 11.83 6.24
C THR A 99 -10.94 11.62 5.00
N GLU A 100 -9.83 12.33 4.88
CA GLU A 100 -8.95 12.26 3.70
C GLU A 100 -7.48 12.31 4.14
N ALA A 101 -6.66 11.49 3.51
CA ALA A 101 -5.21 11.57 3.62
C ALA A 101 -4.54 11.24 2.28
N TRP A 102 -3.45 11.96 1.98
CA TRP A 102 -2.60 11.69 0.84
C TRP A 102 -1.15 11.54 1.27
N PHE A 103 -0.52 10.55 0.69
CA PHE A 103 0.87 10.19 0.92
C PHE A 103 1.63 10.24 -0.39
N SER A 104 2.87 10.71 -0.40
CA SER A 104 3.71 10.69 -1.59
C SER A 104 5.08 10.08 -1.36
N LEU A 105 5.55 9.34 -2.37
CA LEU A 105 6.91 8.83 -2.51
C LEU A 105 7.48 9.35 -3.82
N ARG A 106 8.64 10.01 -3.74
CA ARG A 106 9.36 10.50 -4.91
C ARG A 106 10.60 9.67 -5.15
N SER A 107 10.97 9.53 -6.43
CA SER A 107 12.26 8.97 -6.80
C SER A 107 13.40 9.69 -6.08
N ASN A 108 14.41 8.94 -5.69
CA ASN A 108 15.64 9.42 -5.07
C ASN A 108 16.82 8.54 -5.52
N GLU A 109 18.03 8.81 -5.05
CA GLU A 109 19.21 8.04 -5.45
C GLU A 109 19.11 6.55 -5.11
N GLU A 110 18.49 6.21 -3.97
CA GLU A 110 18.27 4.80 -3.57
C GLU A 110 17.33 4.09 -4.55
N THR A 111 16.21 4.72 -4.90
CA THR A 111 15.25 4.13 -5.84
C THR A 111 15.83 4.06 -7.25
N LYS A 112 16.56 5.09 -7.71
CA LYS A 112 17.20 5.13 -9.03
C LYS A 112 18.25 4.04 -9.21
N ALA A 113 18.93 3.64 -8.16
CA ALA A 113 19.88 2.52 -8.20
C ALA A 113 19.22 1.18 -8.59
N LYS A 114 17.92 1.01 -8.25
CA LYS A 114 17.12 -0.19 -8.50
C LYS A 114 16.12 -0.01 -9.66
N TYR A 115 15.72 1.25 -9.93
CA TYR A 115 14.68 1.61 -10.87
C TYR A 115 15.00 2.99 -11.46
N PRO A 116 15.66 3.06 -12.65
CA PRO A 116 16.29 4.27 -13.17
C PRO A 116 15.29 5.23 -13.81
N PHE A 117 14.18 5.49 -13.14
CA PHE A 117 13.11 6.39 -13.59
C PHE A 117 12.81 7.44 -12.53
N GLU A 118 12.47 8.64 -12.98
CA GLU A 118 11.80 9.63 -12.14
C GLU A 118 10.34 9.26 -12.00
N PHE A 119 9.82 9.35 -10.79
CA PHE A 119 8.40 9.13 -10.52
C PHE A 119 7.95 9.89 -9.29
N ILE A 120 6.64 10.15 -9.22
CA ILE A 120 5.95 10.52 -8.00
C ILE A 120 4.79 9.53 -7.85
N LEU A 121 4.86 8.68 -6.84
CA LEU A 121 3.76 7.81 -6.45
C LEU A 121 2.98 8.49 -5.34
N LYS A 122 1.66 8.68 -5.55
CA LYS A 122 0.74 9.16 -4.53
C LYS A 122 -0.26 8.07 -4.17
N VAL A 123 -0.54 7.94 -2.88
CA VAL A 123 -1.55 7.04 -2.34
C VAL A 123 -2.52 7.87 -1.53
N GLY A 124 -3.78 7.87 -1.95
CA GLY A 124 -4.87 8.60 -1.31
C GLY A 124 -5.85 7.64 -0.61
N TYR A 125 -6.40 8.09 0.49
CA TYR A 125 -7.45 7.43 1.25
C TYR A 125 -8.56 8.43 1.53
N GLU A 126 -9.79 8.06 1.17
CA GLU A 126 -10.99 8.90 1.40
C GLU A 126 -12.08 8.06 2.06
N LEU A 127 -12.70 8.61 3.12
CA LEU A 127 -13.86 8.03 3.79
C LEU A 127 -15.13 8.76 3.38
N GLU A 128 -16.10 8.00 2.86
CA GLU A 128 -17.43 8.49 2.55
C GLU A 128 -18.49 7.51 3.07
N GLY A 129 -19.19 7.85 4.16
CA GLY A 129 -20.11 6.93 4.82
C GLY A 129 -19.42 5.65 5.27
N LYS A 130 -19.82 4.49 4.72
CA LYS A 130 -19.21 3.18 4.99
C LYS A 130 -18.16 2.77 3.94
N ASP A 131 -17.82 3.66 3.01
CA ASP A 131 -16.88 3.38 1.94
C ASP A 131 -15.49 3.95 2.27
N LEU A 132 -14.47 3.14 2.05
CA LEU A 132 -13.07 3.54 2.03
C LEU A 132 -12.57 3.46 0.60
N LYS A 133 -12.27 4.61 0.00
CA LYS A 133 -11.62 4.68 -1.31
C LYS A 133 -10.11 4.66 -1.13
N VAL A 134 -9.43 3.83 -1.92
CA VAL A 134 -7.96 3.79 -2.03
C VAL A 134 -7.60 4.23 -3.45
N ILE A 135 -6.84 5.30 -3.56
CA ILE A 135 -6.55 5.98 -4.83
C ILE A 135 -5.05 5.92 -5.07
N TRP A 136 -4.65 5.49 -6.26
CA TRP A 136 -3.25 5.51 -6.69
C TRP A 136 -3.09 6.49 -7.84
N GLN A 137 -2.10 7.36 -7.73
CA GLN A 137 -1.70 8.28 -8.78
C GLN A 137 -0.20 8.14 -9.01
N VAL A 138 0.19 7.87 -10.25
CA VAL A 138 1.59 7.81 -10.66
C VAL A 138 1.84 8.94 -11.65
N GLU A 139 2.73 9.86 -11.27
CA GLU A 139 3.16 10.95 -12.11
C GLU A 139 4.55 10.64 -12.69
N ASN A 140 4.72 10.92 -13.95
CA ASN A 140 6.02 10.89 -14.63
C ASN A 140 6.54 12.33 -14.80
N PRO A 141 7.48 12.80 -13.95
CA PRO A 141 8.03 14.14 -14.08
C PRO A 141 9.14 14.26 -15.14
N ASP A 142 9.52 13.13 -15.76
CA ASP A 142 10.55 13.08 -16.81
C ASP A 142 9.90 13.08 -18.23
N THR A 143 10.73 13.33 -19.23
CA THR A 143 10.37 13.19 -20.65
C THR A 143 10.48 11.75 -21.16
N LYS A 144 11.17 10.87 -20.43
CA LYS A 144 11.31 9.45 -20.76
C LYS A 144 10.05 8.68 -20.39
N THR A 145 9.75 7.65 -21.17
CA THR A 145 8.63 6.74 -20.85
C THR A 145 8.87 6.04 -19.51
N LEU A 146 7.91 6.12 -18.61
CA LEU A 146 7.90 5.43 -17.32
C LEU A 146 7.17 4.08 -17.48
N TYR A 147 7.85 2.98 -17.16
CA TYR A 147 7.30 1.62 -17.21
C TYR A 147 7.08 1.09 -15.81
N PHE A 148 5.84 0.83 -15.43
CA PHE A 148 5.52 0.32 -14.10
C PHE A 148 4.30 -0.61 -14.12
N SER A 149 4.17 -1.39 -13.07
CA SER A 149 2.91 -1.97 -12.63
C SER A 149 2.61 -1.56 -11.19
N ILE A 150 1.33 -1.50 -10.85
CA ILE A 150 0.87 -1.11 -9.51
C ILE A 150 -0.25 -2.05 -9.07
N GLY A 151 -0.33 -2.28 -7.77
CA GLY A 151 -1.40 -3.06 -7.16
C GLY A 151 -1.50 -2.86 -5.66
N GLY A 152 -2.60 -3.31 -5.08
CA GLY A 152 -2.80 -3.42 -3.64
C GLY A 152 -2.93 -4.88 -3.23
N HIS A 153 -2.51 -5.18 -2.01
CA HIS A 153 -2.60 -6.52 -1.47
C HIS A 153 -3.25 -6.50 -0.06
N PRO A 154 -4.50 -6.02 0.06
CA PRO A 154 -5.18 -6.01 1.35
C PRO A 154 -5.53 -7.41 1.80
N ALA A 155 -5.31 -7.71 3.08
CA ALA A 155 -5.80 -8.90 3.75
C ALA A 155 -6.92 -8.53 4.72
N PHE A 156 -7.98 -9.32 4.73
CA PHE A 156 -9.13 -9.11 5.60
C PHE A 156 -9.24 -10.23 6.61
N MET A 157 -9.81 -9.91 7.78
CA MET A 157 -10.13 -10.91 8.79
C MET A 157 -11.18 -11.89 8.24
N CYS A 158 -10.89 -13.18 8.33
CA CYS A 158 -11.81 -14.23 7.87
C CYS A 158 -11.68 -15.47 8.75
N PRO A 159 -12.69 -15.80 9.56
CA PRO A 159 -13.97 -15.09 9.76
C PRO A 159 -13.81 -13.76 10.51
N VAL A 160 -14.69 -12.80 10.21
CA VAL A 160 -14.77 -11.51 10.90
C VAL A 160 -15.24 -11.73 12.33
N ASP A 161 -14.58 -11.14 13.33
CA ASP A 161 -14.82 -11.33 14.78
C ASP A 161 -14.86 -12.81 15.21
N GLY A 162 -14.24 -13.71 14.47
CA GLY A 162 -14.29 -15.13 14.73
C GLY A 162 -15.67 -15.76 14.57
N LYS A 163 -16.62 -15.09 13.89
CA LYS A 163 -18.01 -15.56 13.72
C LYS A 163 -18.15 -16.36 12.42
N GLY A 164 -18.81 -17.53 12.51
CA GLY A 164 -19.06 -18.38 11.35
C GLY A 164 -17.83 -19.16 10.87
N LYS A 165 -17.91 -19.65 9.63
CA LYS A 165 -16.86 -20.43 8.96
C LYS A 165 -16.27 -19.60 7.83
N GLN A 166 -15.00 -19.78 7.52
CA GLN A 166 -14.31 -19.11 6.40
C GLN A 166 -15.07 -19.30 5.06
N SER A 167 -15.65 -20.46 4.84
CA SER A 167 -16.44 -20.77 3.63
C SER A 167 -17.75 -19.98 3.48
N GLU A 168 -18.14 -19.22 4.50
CA GLU A 168 -19.34 -18.38 4.49
C GLU A 168 -19.04 -16.93 4.06
N TYR A 169 -17.75 -16.61 3.84
CA TYR A 169 -17.29 -15.28 3.44
C TYR A 169 -16.87 -15.28 1.96
N TYR A 170 -17.14 -14.18 1.30
CA TYR A 170 -16.76 -13.97 -0.10
C TYR A 170 -16.49 -12.49 -0.38
N PHE A 171 -15.69 -12.22 -1.40
CA PHE A 171 -15.57 -10.89 -1.98
C PHE A 171 -16.60 -10.73 -3.09
N LYS A 172 -17.32 -9.60 -3.05
CA LYS A 172 -18.20 -9.20 -4.15
C LYS A 172 -17.55 -8.03 -4.88
N PHE A 173 -17.34 -8.21 -6.17
CA PHE A 173 -16.83 -7.17 -7.06
C PHE A 173 -17.99 -6.56 -7.84
N ASP A 174 -18.00 -5.23 -7.95
CA ASP A 174 -19.00 -4.51 -8.75
C ASP A 174 -18.54 -4.45 -10.20
N THR A 175 -18.63 -5.59 -10.87
CA THR A 175 -18.26 -5.76 -12.28
C THR A 175 -19.08 -6.88 -12.92
N ASP A 176 -19.47 -6.67 -14.18
CA ASP A 176 -20.11 -7.68 -15.04
C ASP A 176 -19.07 -8.49 -15.86
N LYS A 177 -17.78 -8.24 -15.67
CA LYS A 177 -16.71 -8.95 -16.37
C LYS A 177 -16.22 -10.14 -15.58
N ASP A 178 -15.89 -11.22 -16.28
CA ASP A 178 -15.17 -12.33 -15.68
C ASP A 178 -13.81 -11.85 -15.16
N LEU A 179 -13.54 -12.16 -13.90
CA LEU A 179 -12.24 -11.92 -13.29
C LEU A 179 -11.35 -13.12 -13.57
N THR A 180 -10.33 -12.95 -14.41
CA THR A 180 -9.34 -13.97 -14.79
C THR A 180 -8.03 -13.79 -14.04
#